data_4ba08d62a96ff078ad0d4064691f9680
#
_entry.id   4ba08d62a96ff078ad0d4064691f9680
#
_cell.length_a   1.000
_cell.length_b   1.000
_cell.length_c   1.000
_cell.angle_alpha   90.00
_cell.angle_beta   90.00
_cell.angle_gamma   90.00
#
_symmetry.space_group_name_H-M   'P 1'
#
loop_
_entity.id
_entity.type
_entity.pdbx_description
1 polymer ?
#
loop_
_entity_poly.entity_id
_entity_poly.type
_entity_poly.pdbx_seq_one_letter_code
_entity_poly.pdbx_strand_id
1 'polypeptide(L)'
;MKLRQLCDGLGIKYNEKNPKLSLNVIKKNYLVEQNGNKKDYSIIRPLTDEEKFDLQKLSDCKKILQDTIYVQLSLIKENKMRSDIKGFLELFDMVNENYKYFTYDSMNEQKYKLLKDYIDPKLENATLYDFVNDVHPILNRLVKETFDKLVDERLIYKKEILMFGYCERYKQEDGTYIEVRHKEEANEQQIKEFLEHSRKYMNESGYEKWSEVPYFKKIEINKKICKDMKIAYVYTEYEIILNNEYIVKEVEKNKDLKELKDSLNKSTVRKLLKSTQGHLKELSMEDKVDKTNMSIKKGE
;
A
#
# COMPACT_ATOMS: atom_id res chain seq x y z
N MET A 1 25.17 16.58 2.79
CA MET A 1 26.21 15.56 2.44
C MET A 1 25.60 14.51 1.54
N LYS A 2 26.27 14.04 0.50
CA LYS A 2 25.74 12.92 -0.31
C LYS A 2 25.72 11.63 0.49
N LEU A 3 24.76 10.75 0.21
CA LEU A 3 24.60 9.50 0.98
C LEU A 3 25.86 8.64 1.05
N ARG A 4 26.65 8.58 -0.04
CA ARG A 4 27.93 7.87 -0.06
C ARG A 4 28.94 8.46 0.96
N GLN A 5 29.09 9.77 0.97
CA GLN A 5 29.99 10.46 1.92
C GLN A 5 29.52 10.25 3.38
N LEU A 6 28.19 10.18 3.58
CA LEU A 6 27.62 9.91 4.88
C LEU A 6 27.94 8.48 5.34
N CYS A 7 27.82 7.50 4.43
CA CYS A 7 28.19 6.11 4.70
C CYS A 7 29.67 5.99 5.04
N ASP A 8 30.55 6.63 4.25
CA ASP A 8 32.00 6.60 4.46
C ASP A 8 32.36 7.19 5.84
N GLY A 9 31.74 8.33 6.21
CA GLY A 9 31.95 8.96 7.51
C GLY A 9 31.47 8.14 8.71
N LEU A 10 30.53 7.22 8.50
CA LEU A 10 29.98 6.31 9.52
C LEU A 10 30.60 4.91 9.49
N GLY A 11 31.55 4.63 8.58
CA GLY A 11 32.10 3.28 8.39
C GLY A 11 31.08 2.26 7.85
N ILE A 12 30.02 2.73 7.20
CA ILE A 12 28.95 1.88 6.64
C ILE A 12 29.25 1.62 5.17
N LYS A 13 29.21 0.36 4.74
CA LYS A 13 29.40 0.00 3.34
C LYS A 13 28.28 0.55 2.48
N TYR A 14 28.61 1.44 1.54
CA TYR A 14 27.66 1.98 0.59
C TYR A 14 27.24 0.92 -0.45
N ASN A 15 25.93 0.73 -0.62
CA ASN A 15 25.37 -0.18 -1.62
C ASN A 15 25.07 0.59 -2.91
N GLU A 16 25.92 0.45 -3.93
CA GLU A 16 25.79 1.15 -5.21
C GLU A 16 24.57 0.70 -6.01
N LYS A 17 24.20 -0.59 -5.91
CA LYS A 17 23.03 -1.15 -6.61
C LYS A 17 21.72 -0.71 -5.99
N ASN A 18 21.69 -0.54 -4.68
CA ASN A 18 20.50 -0.09 -3.97
C ASN A 18 20.88 0.89 -2.82
N PRO A 19 21.03 2.20 -3.14
CA PRO A 19 21.39 3.22 -2.14
C PRO A 19 20.40 3.31 -0.96
N LYS A 20 19.12 2.94 -1.16
CA LYS A 20 18.13 2.93 -0.08
C LYS A 20 18.50 1.97 1.06
N LEU A 21 19.15 0.85 0.75
CA LEU A 21 19.59 -0.08 1.79
C LEU A 21 20.62 0.58 2.71
N SER A 22 21.59 1.31 2.15
CA SER A 22 22.56 2.05 2.97
C SER A 22 21.90 3.13 3.83
N LEU A 23 20.95 3.87 3.28
CA LEU A 23 20.17 4.86 4.04
C LEU A 23 19.38 4.22 5.17
N ASN A 24 18.75 3.06 4.93
CA ASN A 24 18.01 2.33 5.96
C ASN A 24 18.92 1.86 7.10
N VAL A 25 20.16 1.44 6.80
CA VAL A 25 21.13 1.08 7.85
C VAL A 25 21.47 2.30 8.72
N ILE A 26 21.64 3.47 8.10
CA ILE A 26 21.90 4.72 8.84
C ILE A 26 20.71 5.10 9.70
N LYS A 27 19.50 5.07 9.15
CA LYS A 27 18.24 5.42 9.84
C LYS A 27 17.91 4.50 11.02
N LYS A 28 18.47 3.31 11.09
CA LYS A 28 18.33 2.43 12.27
C LYS A 28 19.07 2.93 13.51
N ASN A 29 20.05 3.79 13.34
CA ASN A 29 20.90 4.26 14.42
C ASN A 29 20.89 5.77 14.60
N TYR A 30 20.47 6.51 13.58
CA TYR A 30 20.55 7.97 13.54
C TYR A 30 19.26 8.60 13.01
N LEU A 31 18.87 9.70 13.62
CA LEU A 31 17.88 10.61 13.04
C LEU A 31 18.53 11.34 11.87
N VAL A 32 18.00 11.15 10.66
CA VAL A 32 18.57 11.69 9.41
C VAL A 32 17.56 12.60 8.74
N GLU A 33 17.99 13.81 8.41
CA GLU A 33 17.22 14.74 7.60
C GLU A 33 17.71 14.75 6.16
N GLN A 34 16.77 14.78 5.21
CA GLN A 34 17.07 14.98 3.79
C GLN A 34 16.88 16.46 3.44
N ASN A 35 17.97 17.11 3.03
CA ASN A 35 17.97 18.53 2.69
C ASN A 35 17.59 18.75 1.23
N GLY A 36 16.35 19.19 1.00
CA GLY A 36 15.84 19.58 -0.34
C GLY A 36 15.77 18.41 -1.36
N ASN A 37 15.59 18.76 -2.63
CA ASN A 37 15.49 17.82 -3.75
C ASN A 37 16.82 17.15 -4.16
N LYS A 38 17.96 17.53 -3.55
CA LYS A 38 19.32 17.18 -4.02
C LYS A 38 19.87 15.85 -3.46
N LYS A 39 19.06 15.00 -2.81
CA LYS A 39 19.54 13.76 -2.17
C LYS A 39 20.75 14.02 -1.24
N ASP A 40 20.73 15.15 -0.56
CA ASP A 40 21.68 15.50 0.48
C ASP A 40 21.09 15.15 1.84
N TYR A 41 21.92 14.59 2.72
CA TYR A 41 21.49 14.10 4.02
C TYR A 41 22.34 14.72 5.12
N SER A 42 21.72 14.97 6.26
CA SER A 42 22.38 15.41 7.49
C SER A 42 21.97 14.49 8.64
N ILE A 43 22.93 14.08 9.45
CA ILE A 43 22.64 13.43 10.73
C ILE A 43 22.30 14.53 11.73
N ILE A 44 21.12 14.42 12.34
CA ILE A 44 20.70 15.32 13.41
C ILE A 44 21.28 14.87 14.74
N ARG A 45 21.09 13.57 15.06
CA ARG A 45 21.59 12.96 16.30
C ARG A 45 21.53 11.42 16.19
N PRO A 46 22.22 10.69 17.08
CA PRO A 46 21.93 9.27 17.29
C PRO A 46 20.51 9.07 17.81
N LEU A 47 19.89 7.94 17.47
CA LEU A 47 18.62 7.52 18.07
C LEU A 47 18.83 7.08 19.52
N THR A 48 17.85 7.35 20.35
CA THR A 48 17.79 6.78 21.72
C THR A 48 17.54 5.28 21.66
N ASP A 49 17.76 4.57 22.76
CA ASP A 49 17.48 3.14 22.81
C ASP A 49 15.98 2.85 22.73
N GLU A 50 15.14 3.75 23.24
CA GLU A 50 13.69 3.68 23.10
C GLU A 50 13.25 3.81 21.64
N GLU A 51 13.76 4.81 20.92
CA GLU A 51 13.48 5.01 19.49
C GLU A 51 13.97 3.81 18.63
N LYS A 52 15.12 3.23 18.95
CA LYS A 52 15.60 2.01 18.28
C LYS A 52 14.69 0.81 18.55
N PHE A 53 14.21 0.67 19.78
CA PHE A 53 13.28 -0.38 20.17
C PHE A 53 11.95 -0.26 19.44
N ASP A 54 11.41 0.95 19.31
CA ASP A 54 10.17 1.19 18.58
C ASP A 54 10.33 0.91 17.08
N LEU A 55 11.44 1.33 16.47
CA LEU A 55 11.74 0.98 15.07
C LEU A 55 11.87 -0.53 14.86
N GLN A 56 12.44 -1.26 15.82
CA GLN A 56 12.52 -2.71 15.74
C GLN A 56 11.13 -3.36 15.81
N LYS A 57 10.28 -2.91 16.73
CA LYS A 57 8.90 -3.39 16.84
C LYS A 57 8.12 -3.17 15.54
N LEU A 58 8.24 -1.98 14.93
CA LEU A 58 7.59 -1.68 13.64
C LEU A 58 8.08 -2.63 12.54
N SER A 59 9.39 -2.88 12.49
CA SER A 59 9.99 -3.82 11.53
C SER A 59 9.44 -5.24 11.74
N ASP A 60 9.32 -5.69 12.99
CA ASP A 60 8.81 -7.01 13.32
C ASP A 60 7.34 -7.16 12.97
N CYS A 61 6.51 -6.15 13.25
CA CYS A 61 5.10 -6.11 12.83
C CYS A 61 4.95 -6.20 11.31
N LYS A 62 5.75 -5.43 10.57
CA LYS A 62 5.75 -5.47 9.11
C LYS A 62 6.14 -6.85 8.59
N LYS A 63 7.18 -7.45 9.16
CA LYS A 63 7.62 -8.80 8.80
C LYS A 63 6.51 -9.83 9.05
N ILE A 64 5.89 -9.82 10.22
CA ILE A 64 4.80 -10.76 10.56
C ILE A 64 3.65 -10.67 9.55
N LEU A 65 3.25 -9.47 9.14
CA LEU A 65 2.21 -9.28 8.14
C LEU A 65 2.64 -9.76 6.75
N GLN A 66 3.88 -9.55 6.35
CA GLN A 66 4.44 -10.08 5.10
C GLN A 66 4.50 -11.60 5.12
N ASP A 67 4.94 -12.19 6.21
CA ASP A 67 4.98 -13.64 6.41
C ASP A 67 3.56 -14.24 6.38
N THR A 68 2.57 -13.52 6.93
CA THR A 68 1.15 -13.90 6.85
C THR A 68 0.67 -13.97 5.40
N ILE A 69 0.96 -12.96 4.58
CA ILE A 69 0.63 -12.97 3.14
C ILE A 69 1.30 -14.16 2.46
N TYR A 70 2.56 -14.40 2.75
CA TYR A 70 3.32 -15.49 2.14
C TYR A 70 2.72 -16.87 2.48
N VAL A 71 2.40 -17.08 3.74
CA VAL A 71 1.75 -18.32 4.18
C VAL A 71 0.36 -18.47 3.55
N GLN A 72 -0.44 -17.42 3.48
CA GLN A 72 -1.75 -17.46 2.81
C GLN A 72 -1.61 -17.85 1.33
N LEU A 73 -0.63 -17.29 0.62
CA LEU A 73 -0.36 -17.69 -0.76
C LEU A 73 -0.03 -19.19 -0.89
N SER A 74 0.67 -19.76 0.08
CA SER A 74 0.98 -21.21 0.10
C SER A 74 -0.23 -22.12 0.29
N LEU A 75 -1.34 -21.58 0.78
CA LEU A 75 -2.60 -22.32 1.01
C LEU A 75 -3.56 -22.26 -0.18
N ILE A 76 -3.28 -21.38 -1.15
CA ILE A 76 -4.11 -21.20 -2.34
C ILE A 76 -3.84 -22.35 -3.32
N LYS A 77 -4.91 -23.01 -3.76
CA LYS A 77 -4.83 -24.14 -4.69
C LYS A 77 -4.72 -23.71 -6.15
N GLU A 78 -5.36 -22.60 -6.48
CA GLU A 78 -5.28 -21.99 -7.81
C GLU A 78 -3.88 -21.45 -8.04
N ASN A 79 -3.33 -21.67 -9.21
CA ASN A 79 -2.04 -21.14 -9.58
C ASN A 79 -2.13 -19.71 -10.16
N LYS A 80 -3.34 -19.21 -10.39
CA LYS A 80 -3.59 -17.90 -10.97
C LYS A 80 -4.72 -17.18 -10.23
N MET A 81 -4.48 -15.92 -9.90
CA MET A 81 -5.44 -15.03 -9.25
C MET A 81 -5.46 -13.68 -9.94
N ARG A 82 -6.60 -13.01 -9.91
CA ARG A 82 -6.74 -11.64 -10.37
C ARG A 82 -7.65 -10.84 -9.45
N SER A 83 -7.14 -9.74 -8.93
CA SER A 83 -7.91 -8.82 -8.09
C SER A 83 -7.24 -7.45 -8.01
N ASP A 84 -7.96 -6.46 -7.48
CA ASP A 84 -7.34 -5.25 -6.94
C ASP A 84 -6.72 -5.52 -5.56
N ILE A 85 -6.02 -4.54 -5.01
CA ILE A 85 -5.39 -4.68 -3.68
C ILE A 85 -6.41 -4.92 -2.57
N LYS A 86 -7.62 -4.33 -2.68
CA LYS A 86 -8.66 -4.54 -1.66
C LYS A 86 -9.13 -6.00 -1.63
N GLY A 87 -9.31 -6.61 -2.81
CA GLY A 87 -9.66 -8.01 -2.92
C GLY A 87 -8.54 -8.94 -2.42
N PHE A 88 -7.27 -8.58 -2.61
CA PHE A 88 -6.16 -9.33 -2.00
C PHE A 88 -6.12 -9.19 -0.47
N LEU A 89 -6.40 -8.00 0.08
CA LEU A 89 -6.51 -7.84 1.53
C LEU A 89 -7.64 -8.71 2.12
N GLU A 90 -8.75 -8.82 1.40
CA GLU A 90 -9.88 -9.70 1.75
C GLU A 90 -9.47 -11.17 1.66
N LEU A 91 -8.79 -11.57 0.58
CA LEU A 91 -8.27 -12.93 0.38
C LEU A 91 -7.31 -13.37 1.49
N PHE A 92 -6.50 -12.43 1.98
CA PHE A 92 -5.56 -12.67 3.08
C PHE A 92 -6.18 -12.51 4.47
N ASP A 93 -7.50 -12.44 4.58
CA ASP A 93 -8.23 -12.22 5.84
C ASP A 93 -7.79 -10.95 6.61
N MET A 94 -7.14 -10.00 5.94
CA MET A 94 -6.66 -8.75 6.53
C MET A 94 -7.76 -7.70 6.65
N VAL A 95 -8.84 -7.86 5.91
CA VAL A 95 -10.03 -7.01 5.95
C VAL A 95 -11.29 -7.84 5.82
N ASN A 96 -12.43 -7.24 6.18
CA ASN A 96 -13.74 -7.89 6.07
C ASN A 96 -14.16 -8.04 4.60
N GLU A 97 -14.94 -9.05 4.26
CA GLU A 97 -15.47 -9.32 2.92
C GLU A 97 -16.27 -8.16 2.29
N ASN A 98 -16.82 -7.27 3.11
CA ASN A 98 -17.53 -6.07 2.66
C ASN A 98 -16.61 -4.88 2.43
N TYR A 99 -15.32 -5.01 2.73
CA TYR A 99 -14.37 -3.91 2.65
C TYR A 99 -14.18 -3.37 1.22
N LYS A 100 -14.28 -4.22 0.20
CA LYS A 100 -14.20 -3.84 -1.22
C LYS A 100 -15.27 -2.83 -1.64
N TYR A 101 -16.42 -2.82 -0.96
CA TYR A 101 -17.50 -1.87 -1.19
C TYR A 101 -17.35 -0.56 -0.43
N PHE A 102 -16.29 -0.46 0.38
CA PHE A 102 -16.02 0.70 1.18
C PHE A 102 -15.41 1.81 0.30
N THR A 103 -16.15 2.87 0.08
CA THR A 103 -15.70 4.05 -0.66
C THR A 103 -15.75 5.27 0.25
N TYR A 104 -14.82 6.19 0.06
CA TYR A 104 -14.72 7.42 0.85
C TYR A 104 -16.01 8.25 0.85
N ASP A 105 -16.66 8.32 -0.32
CA ASP A 105 -17.84 9.15 -0.52
C ASP A 105 -19.13 8.55 0.05
N SER A 106 -19.09 7.30 0.50
CA SER A 106 -20.26 6.55 0.96
C SER A 106 -20.08 5.97 2.36
N MET A 107 -19.33 6.65 3.22
CA MET A 107 -19.18 6.30 4.62
C MET A 107 -20.49 6.52 5.37
N ASN A 108 -21.43 5.60 5.20
CA ASN A 108 -22.64 5.56 5.98
C ASN A 108 -22.43 4.75 7.27
N GLU A 109 -23.31 4.95 8.23
CA GLU A 109 -23.26 4.33 9.56
C GLU A 109 -23.13 2.80 9.51
N GLN A 110 -23.76 2.16 8.51
CA GLN A 110 -23.72 0.71 8.32
C GLN A 110 -22.32 0.20 7.93
N LYS A 111 -21.60 0.94 7.10
CA LYS A 111 -20.22 0.59 6.71
C LYS A 111 -19.25 0.77 7.87
N TYR A 112 -19.41 1.82 8.65
CA TYR A 112 -18.66 1.99 9.90
C TYR A 112 -18.90 0.83 10.86
N LYS A 113 -20.13 0.39 11.01
CA LYS A 113 -20.47 -0.75 11.86
C LYS A 113 -19.75 -2.02 11.41
N LEU A 114 -19.76 -2.35 10.12
CA LEU A 114 -19.09 -3.52 9.56
C LEU A 114 -17.57 -3.47 9.79
N LEU A 115 -16.95 -2.32 9.58
CA LEU A 115 -15.52 -2.15 9.80
C LEU A 115 -15.18 -2.20 11.30
N LYS A 116 -16.02 -1.61 12.13
CA LYS A 116 -15.90 -1.60 13.59
C LYS A 116 -15.97 -3.02 14.17
N ASP A 117 -16.91 -3.83 13.70
CA ASP A 117 -17.04 -5.25 14.11
C ASP A 117 -15.80 -6.06 13.74
N TYR A 118 -15.13 -5.69 12.65
CA TYR A 118 -13.89 -6.33 12.22
C TYR A 118 -12.68 -5.95 13.08
N ILE A 119 -12.51 -4.65 13.39
CA ILE A 119 -11.33 -4.11 14.08
C ILE A 119 -11.51 -4.22 15.59
N ASP A 120 -12.50 -3.53 16.12
CA ASP A 120 -12.92 -3.55 17.52
C ASP A 120 -14.33 -2.92 17.64
N PRO A 121 -15.34 -3.69 18.11
CA PRO A 121 -16.71 -3.17 18.26
C PRO A 121 -16.82 -1.97 19.23
N LYS A 122 -15.82 -1.78 20.10
CA LYS A 122 -15.78 -0.68 21.06
C LYS A 122 -15.14 0.60 20.54
N LEU A 123 -14.55 0.58 19.34
CA LEU A 123 -13.93 1.77 18.76
C LEU A 123 -14.97 2.83 18.43
N GLU A 124 -14.65 4.08 18.71
CA GLU A 124 -15.42 5.23 18.27
C GLU A 124 -15.29 5.44 16.75
N ASN A 125 -16.32 6.05 16.13
CA ASN A 125 -16.34 6.29 14.70
C ASN A 125 -15.15 7.14 14.21
N ALA A 126 -14.68 8.10 15.00
CA ALA A 126 -13.50 8.90 14.68
C ALA A 126 -12.23 8.04 14.55
N THR A 127 -12.02 7.10 15.49
CA THR A 127 -10.87 6.18 15.46
C THR A 127 -10.94 5.25 14.25
N LEU A 128 -12.14 4.87 13.84
CA LEU A 128 -12.34 4.08 12.63
C LEU A 128 -12.00 4.85 11.36
N TYR A 129 -12.39 6.12 11.31
CA TYR A 129 -12.03 7.02 10.20
C TYR A 129 -10.50 7.16 10.09
N ASP A 130 -9.81 7.34 11.21
CA ASP A 130 -8.35 7.39 11.25
C ASP A 130 -7.73 6.08 10.79
N PHE A 131 -8.30 4.93 11.19
CA PHE A 131 -7.83 3.63 10.73
C PHE A 131 -7.90 3.49 9.21
N VAL A 132 -9.04 3.83 8.61
CA VAL A 132 -9.21 3.73 7.15
C VAL A 132 -8.24 4.66 6.42
N ASN A 133 -8.03 5.86 6.94
CA ASN A 133 -7.16 6.85 6.31
C ASN A 133 -5.68 6.56 6.49
N ASP A 134 -5.29 6.02 7.63
CA ASP A 134 -3.90 5.86 8.01
C ASP A 134 -3.38 4.44 7.79
N VAL A 135 -4.15 3.43 8.16
CA VAL A 135 -3.71 2.03 8.13
C VAL A 135 -3.91 1.39 6.76
N HIS A 136 -5.03 1.68 6.09
CA HIS A 136 -5.32 1.09 4.78
C HIS A 136 -4.24 1.38 3.71
N PRO A 137 -3.72 2.62 3.54
CA PRO A 137 -2.63 2.88 2.61
C PRO A 137 -1.37 2.07 2.92
N ILE A 138 -1.10 1.79 4.20
CA ILE A 138 0.05 0.98 4.63
C ILE A 138 -0.16 -0.49 4.26
N LEU A 139 -1.34 -1.05 4.52
CA LEU A 139 -1.67 -2.41 4.12
C LEU A 139 -1.59 -2.59 2.60
N ASN A 140 -2.10 -1.63 1.83
CA ASN A 140 -1.97 -1.64 0.37
C ASN A 140 -0.52 -1.65 -0.09
N ARG A 141 0.32 -0.82 0.52
CA ARG A 141 1.76 -0.78 0.22
C ARG A 141 2.44 -2.08 0.62
N LEU A 142 2.09 -2.63 1.77
CA LEU A 142 2.65 -3.88 2.28
C LEU A 142 2.38 -5.05 1.33
N VAL A 143 1.15 -5.19 0.83
CA VAL A 143 0.82 -6.22 -0.16
C VAL A 143 1.65 -6.05 -1.43
N LYS A 144 1.77 -4.82 -1.95
CA LYS A 144 2.57 -4.52 -3.13
C LYS A 144 4.05 -4.87 -2.93
N GLU A 145 4.65 -4.40 -1.82
CA GLU A 145 6.04 -4.68 -1.50
C GLU A 145 6.29 -6.19 -1.30
N THR A 146 5.32 -6.91 -0.73
CA THR A 146 5.42 -8.37 -0.59
C THR A 146 5.39 -9.04 -1.95
N PHE A 147 4.47 -8.64 -2.84
CA PHE A 147 4.44 -9.18 -4.19
C PHE A 147 5.71 -8.85 -4.97
N ASP A 148 6.24 -7.64 -4.87
CA ASP A 148 7.50 -7.26 -5.53
C ASP A 148 8.67 -8.12 -5.03
N LYS A 149 8.76 -8.36 -3.72
CA LYS A 149 9.74 -9.28 -3.14
C LYS A 149 9.59 -10.70 -3.68
N LEU A 150 8.37 -11.22 -3.75
CA LEU A 150 8.12 -12.58 -4.26
C LEU A 150 8.41 -12.71 -5.77
N VAL A 151 8.24 -11.64 -6.54
CA VAL A 151 8.67 -11.57 -7.95
C VAL A 151 10.19 -11.64 -8.05
N ASP A 152 10.91 -10.87 -7.24
CA ASP A 152 12.38 -10.88 -7.20
C ASP A 152 12.92 -12.26 -6.82
N GLU A 153 12.24 -12.98 -5.93
CA GLU A 153 12.53 -14.34 -5.51
C GLU A 153 12.04 -15.42 -6.50
N ARG A 154 11.38 -15.01 -7.60
CA ARG A 154 10.80 -15.89 -8.64
C ARG A 154 9.73 -16.87 -8.13
N LEU A 155 9.07 -16.52 -7.05
CA LEU A 155 8.00 -17.31 -6.44
C LEU A 155 6.63 -17.00 -7.05
N ILE A 156 6.49 -15.80 -7.59
CA ILE A 156 5.30 -15.39 -8.34
C ILE A 156 5.68 -14.63 -9.62
N TYR A 157 4.75 -14.60 -10.56
CA TYR A 157 4.73 -13.62 -11.65
C TYR A 157 3.60 -12.62 -11.37
N LYS A 158 3.87 -11.33 -11.55
CA LYS A 158 2.91 -10.24 -11.33
C LYS A 158 2.74 -9.43 -12.61
N LYS A 159 1.49 -9.25 -13.05
CA LYS A 159 1.11 -8.32 -14.11
C LYS A 159 0.16 -7.27 -13.54
N GLU A 160 0.44 -6.00 -13.80
CA GLU A 160 -0.47 -4.90 -13.48
C GLU A 160 -1.40 -4.65 -14.67
N ILE A 161 -2.70 -4.56 -14.41
CA ILE A 161 -3.74 -4.42 -15.41
C ILE A 161 -4.54 -3.16 -15.09
N LEU A 162 -4.50 -2.19 -15.97
CA LEU A 162 -5.30 -0.98 -15.83
C LEU A 162 -6.75 -1.28 -16.19
N MET A 163 -7.66 -0.93 -15.31
CA MET A 163 -9.09 -1.16 -15.44
C MET A 163 -9.83 0.16 -15.55
N PHE A 164 -10.71 0.28 -16.54
CA PHE A 164 -11.61 1.39 -16.69
C PHE A 164 -13.03 0.98 -16.28
N GLY A 165 -13.63 1.81 -15.47
CA GLY A 165 -15.02 1.65 -15.07
C GLY A 165 -15.92 2.66 -15.77
N TYR A 166 -17.07 2.21 -16.19
CA TYR A 166 -18.11 3.01 -16.83
C TYR A 166 -19.36 2.98 -15.98
N CYS A 167 -20.13 4.06 -16.04
CA CYS A 167 -21.36 4.20 -15.33
C CYS A 167 -22.43 4.74 -16.31
N GLU A 168 -23.38 3.91 -16.61
CA GLU A 168 -24.49 4.27 -17.49
C GLU A 168 -25.77 4.41 -16.65
N ARG A 169 -26.56 5.45 -16.94
CA ARG A 169 -27.82 5.71 -16.26
C ARG A 169 -28.97 5.49 -17.21
N TYR A 170 -29.84 4.57 -16.86
CA TYR A 170 -31.06 4.25 -17.61
C TYR A 170 -32.24 4.77 -16.85
N LYS A 171 -33.09 5.56 -17.54
CA LYS A 171 -34.36 6.01 -16.98
C LYS A 171 -35.39 4.88 -17.10
N GLN A 172 -36.02 4.51 -15.99
CA GLN A 172 -37.14 3.54 -15.95
C GLN A 172 -38.48 4.17 -16.32
N GLU A 173 -39.47 3.33 -16.58
CA GLU A 173 -40.82 3.79 -16.90
C GLU A 173 -41.49 4.60 -15.77
N ASP A 174 -41.15 4.29 -14.52
CA ASP A 174 -41.59 5.01 -13.31
C ASP A 174 -40.84 6.34 -13.07
N GLY A 175 -39.94 6.73 -13.96
CA GLY A 175 -39.14 7.94 -13.88
C GLY A 175 -37.90 7.83 -12.99
N THR A 176 -37.66 6.71 -12.33
CA THR A 176 -36.45 6.44 -11.57
C THR A 176 -35.26 6.14 -12.50
N TYR A 177 -34.03 6.25 -11.98
CA TYR A 177 -32.83 5.93 -12.72
C TYR A 177 -32.16 4.71 -12.12
N ILE A 178 -31.81 3.74 -12.97
CA ILE A 178 -30.90 2.66 -12.63
C ILE A 178 -29.51 3.03 -13.13
N GLU A 179 -28.52 2.89 -12.26
CA GLU A 179 -27.11 3.04 -12.58
C GLU A 179 -26.51 1.67 -12.80
N VAL A 180 -26.08 1.38 -14.03
CA VAL A 180 -25.36 0.16 -14.39
C VAL A 180 -23.90 0.47 -14.47
N ARG A 181 -23.10 -0.27 -13.70
CA ARG A 181 -21.64 -0.16 -13.68
C ARG A 181 -21.04 -1.37 -14.36
N HIS A 182 -20.18 -1.14 -15.30
CA HIS A 182 -19.36 -2.18 -15.93
C HIS A 182 -17.91 -1.76 -15.94
N LYS A 183 -17.01 -2.73 -16.11
CA LYS A 183 -15.57 -2.52 -16.12
C LYS A 183 -14.94 -3.31 -17.26
N GLU A 184 -13.88 -2.77 -17.82
CA GLU A 184 -13.10 -3.43 -18.85
C GLU A 184 -11.60 -3.22 -18.64
N GLU A 185 -10.80 -4.11 -19.18
CA GLU A 185 -9.36 -3.95 -19.25
C GLU A 185 -9.01 -2.90 -20.30
N ALA A 186 -8.20 -1.92 -19.92
CA ALA A 186 -7.77 -0.89 -20.83
C ALA A 186 -6.89 -1.49 -21.94
N ASN A 187 -7.23 -1.21 -23.19
CA ASN A 187 -6.39 -1.58 -24.33
C ASN A 187 -5.15 -0.66 -24.45
N GLU A 188 -4.22 -1.02 -25.33
CA GLU A 188 -2.94 -0.29 -25.48
C GLU A 188 -3.14 1.19 -25.81
N GLN A 189 -4.10 1.52 -26.67
CA GLN A 189 -4.41 2.90 -27.04
C GLN A 189 -4.95 3.68 -25.84
N GLN A 190 -5.86 3.10 -25.09
CA GLN A 190 -6.43 3.69 -23.86
C GLN A 190 -5.38 3.87 -22.78
N ILE A 191 -4.45 2.92 -22.62
CA ILE A 191 -3.32 3.04 -21.69
C ILE A 191 -2.43 4.22 -22.08
N LYS A 192 -2.10 4.35 -23.37
CA LYS A 192 -1.28 5.46 -23.87
C LYS A 192 -1.94 6.81 -23.60
N GLU A 193 -3.21 6.95 -23.91
CA GLU A 193 -4.01 8.16 -23.67
C GLU A 193 -4.07 8.50 -22.17
N PHE A 194 -4.30 7.51 -21.31
CA PHE A 194 -4.29 7.67 -19.85
C PHE A 194 -2.93 8.20 -19.34
N LEU A 195 -1.83 7.65 -19.85
CA LEU A 195 -0.48 8.08 -19.47
C LEU A 195 -0.17 9.50 -19.96
N GLU A 196 -0.64 9.88 -21.14
CA GLU A 196 -0.49 11.23 -21.68
C GLU A 196 -1.25 12.25 -20.82
N HIS A 197 -2.52 11.98 -20.51
CA HIS A 197 -3.31 12.81 -19.60
C HIS A 197 -2.70 12.89 -18.19
N SER A 198 -2.19 11.76 -17.68
CA SER A 198 -1.54 11.71 -16.36
C SER A 198 -0.31 12.61 -16.31
N ARG A 199 0.55 12.55 -17.33
CA ARG A 199 1.73 13.42 -17.44
C ARG A 199 1.35 14.89 -17.57
N LYS A 200 0.37 15.21 -18.42
CA LYS A 200 -0.15 16.57 -18.59
C LYS A 200 -0.59 17.15 -17.27
N TYR A 201 -1.53 16.52 -16.57
CA TYR A 201 -2.10 17.04 -15.33
C TYR A 201 -1.14 17.02 -14.15
N MET A 202 -0.19 16.08 -14.13
CA MET A 202 0.89 16.06 -13.16
C MET A 202 1.81 17.26 -13.33
N ASN A 203 2.24 17.56 -14.58
CA ASN A 203 3.09 18.71 -14.89
C ASN A 203 2.38 20.04 -14.62
N GLU A 204 1.09 20.18 -15.01
CA GLU A 204 0.26 21.35 -14.69
C GLU A 204 0.14 21.58 -13.18
N SER A 205 0.29 20.53 -12.39
CA SER A 205 0.26 20.59 -10.92
C SER A 205 1.65 20.76 -10.29
N GLY A 206 2.70 20.94 -11.11
CA GLY A 206 4.07 21.18 -10.66
C GLY A 206 4.83 19.95 -10.16
N TYR A 207 4.41 18.73 -10.55
CA TYR A 207 5.08 17.49 -10.17
C TYR A 207 5.73 16.81 -11.37
N GLU A 208 6.93 16.26 -11.18
CA GLU A 208 7.64 15.50 -12.22
C GLU A 208 7.33 14.01 -12.17
N LYS A 209 7.02 13.50 -10.98
CA LYS A 209 6.78 12.05 -10.75
C LYS A 209 5.48 11.82 -10.01
N TRP A 210 4.75 10.77 -10.41
CA TRP A 210 3.51 10.37 -9.74
C TRP A 210 3.68 10.04 -8.25
N SER A 211 4.84 9.53 -7.87
CA SER A 211 5.18 9.24 -6.46
C SER A 211 5.25 10.50 -5.58
N GLU A 212 5.53 11.66 -6.18
CA GLU A 212 5.65 12.95 -5.49
C GLU A 212 4.29 13.65 -5.30
N VAL A 213 3.27 13.23 -6.07
CA VAL A 213 1.94 13.83 -6.02
C VAL A 213 1.25 13.46 -4.72
N PRO A 214 0.79 14.43 -3.91
CA PRO A 214 0.02 14.16 -2.70
C PRO A 214 -1.28 13.41 -3.00
N TYR A 215 -1.75 12.61 -2.05
CA TYR A 215 -2.90 11.73 -2.25
C TYR A 215 -4.15 12.47 -2.77
N PHE A 216 -4.53 13.57 -2.11
CA PHE A 216 -5.69 14.36 -2.55
C PHE A 216 -5.52 14.92 -3.96
N LYS A 217 -4.30 15.31 -4.32
CA LYS A 217 -4.00 15.80 -5.67
C LYS A 217 -4.08 14.68 -6.71
N LYS A 218 -3.70 13.45 -6.34
CA LYS A 218 -3.92 12.27 -7.20
C LYS A 218 -5.40 12.06 -7.51
N ILE A 219 -6.26 12.22 -6.50
CA ILE A 219 -7.72 12.12 -6.70
C ILE A 219 -8.20 13.20 -7.68
N GLU A 220 -7.78 14.45 -7.53
CA GLU A 220 -8.16 15.54 -8.44
C GLU A 220 -7.68 15.28 -9.87
N ILE A 221 -6.43 14.85 -10.04
CA ILE A 221 -5.86 14.50 -11.34
C ILE A 221 -6.64 13.35 -11.96
N ASN A 222 -6.91 12.28 -11.22
CA ASN A 222 -7.69 11.15 -11.71
C ASN A 222 -9.12 11.57 -12.12
N LYS A 223 -9.78 12.45 -11.37
CA LYS A 223 -11.10 13.00 -11.75
C LYS A 223 -11.05 13.74 -13.09
N LYS A 224 -9.99 14.53 -13.35
CA LYS A 224 -9.81 15.22 -14.63
C LYS A 224 -9.58 14.23 -15.78
N ILE A 225 -8.71 13.24 -15.57
CA ILE A 225 -8.43 12.19 -16.56
C ILE A 225 -9.72 11.42 -16.88
N CYS A 226 -10.45 10.99 -15.87
CA CYS A 226 -11.71 10.27 -16.06
C CYS A 226 -12.72 11.08 -16.87
N LYS A 227 -12.81 12.40 -16.61
CA LYS A 227 -13.67 13.29 -17.38
C LYS A 227 -13.27 13.38 -18.85
N ASP A 228 -11.97 13.57 -19.14
CA ASP A 228 -11.47 13.69 -20.51
C ASP A 228 -11.64 12.38 -21.30
N MET A 229 -11.37 11.25 -20.66
CA MET A 229 -11.49 9.91 -21.24
C MET A 229 -12.95 9.38 -21.22
N LYS A 230 -13.90 10.13 -20.65
CA LYS A 230 -15.32 9.72 -20.51
C LYS A 230 -15.50 8.39 -19.78
N ILE A 231 -14.68 8.13 -18.77
CA ILE A 231 -14.79 6.98 -17.86
C ILE A 231 -15.26 7.44 -16.49
N ALA A 232 -15.91 6.58 -15.73
CA ALA A 232 -16.40 6.89 -14.40
C ALA A 232 -15.30 6.81 -13.33
N TYR A 233 -14.41 5.81 -13.45
CA TYR A 233 -13.29 5.58 -12.55
C TYR A 233 -12.20 4.75 -13.20
N VAL A 234 -11.00 4.80 -12.63
CA VAL A 234 -9.84 4.03 -13.04
C VAL A 234 -9.19 3.38 -11.82
N TYR A 235 -8.76 2.14 -11.95
CA TYR A 235 -8.02 1.42 -10.91
C TYR A 235 -7.10 0.36 -11.52
N THR A 236 -6.26 -0.23 -10.69
CA THR A 236 -5.34 -1.29 -11.11
C THR A 236 -5.75 -2.61 -10.49
N GLU A 237 -5.94 -3.64 -11.31
CA GLU A 237 -5.95 -5.03 -10.89
C GLU A 237 -4.55 -5.63 -11.04
N TYR A 238 -4.29 -6.66 -10.28
CA TYR A 238 -3.05 -7.44 -10.34
C TYR A 238 -3.41 -8.87 -10.69
N GLU A 239 -2.81 -9.37 -11.76
CA GLU A 239 -2.83 -10.79 -12.07
C GLU A 239 -1.57 -11.41 -11.47
N ILE A 240 -1.75 -12.36 -10.59
CA ILE A 240 -0.69 -13.08 -9.88
C ILE A 240 -0.72 -14.53 -10.34
N ILE A 241 0.42 -15.03 -10.82
CA ILE A 241 0.62 -16.44 -11.12
C ILE A 241 1.59 -17.00 -10.10
N LEU A 242 1.18 -18.02 -9.35
CA LEU A 242 1.94 -18.63 -8.27
C LEU A 242 2.81 -19.77 -8.78
N ASN A 243 4.03 -19.83 -8.31
CA ASN A 243 4.86 -21.03 -8.39
C ASN A 243 4.63 -21.87 -7.13
N ASN A 244 3.44 -22.50 -7.06
CA ASN A 244 2.92 -23.14 -5.86
C ASN A 244 3.91 -24.13 -5.24
N GLU A 245 4.58 -24.97 -6.04
CA GLU A 245 5.54 -25.94 -5.51
C GLU A 245 6.70 -25.31 -4.76
N TYR A 246 7.22 -24.20 -5.28
CA TYR A 246 8.34 -23.48 -4.65
C TYR A 246 7.88 -22.72 -3.42
N ILE A 247 6.71 -22.07 -3.47
CA ILE A 247 6.15 -21.36 -2.31
C ILE A 247 5.93 -22.33 -1.15
N VAL A 248 5.31 -23.49 -1.41
CA VAL A 248 5.08 -24.51 -0.38
C VAL A 248 6.41 -25.04 0.17
N LYS A 249 7.39 -25.33 -0.70
CA LYS A 249 8.72 -25.79 -0.26
C LYS A 249 9.42 -24.78 0.65
N GLU A 250 9.35 -23.48 0.31
CA GLU A 250 9.98 -22.42 1.12
C GLU A 250 9.27 -22.28 2.49
N VAL A 251 7.95 -22.36 2.54
CA VAL A 251 7.20 -22.33 3.80
C VAL A 251 7.55 -23.54 4.67
N GLU A 252 7.65 -24.74 4.10
CA GLU A 252 7.99 -25.96 4.86
C GLU A 252 9.45 -25.99 5.36
N LYS A 253 10.38 -25.34 4.65
CA LYS A 253 11.79 -25.23 5.06
C LYS A 253 12.00 -24.23 6.18
N ASN A 254 11.21 -23.18 6.22
CA ASN A 254 11.34 -22.11 7.21
C ASN A 254 10.49 -22.42 8.43
N LYS A 255 11.15 -22.66 9.58
CA LYS A 255 10.48 -23.04 10.82
C LYS A 255 9.42 -22.04 11.24
N ASP A 256 9.73 -20.72 11.18
CA ASP A 256 8.82 -19.66 11.63
C ASP A 256 7.58 -19.59 10.73
N LEU A 257 7.76 -19.73 9.39
CA LEU A 257 6.64 -19.75 8.43
C LEU A 257 5.79 -21.00 8.60
N LYS A 258 6.40 -22.14 8.90
CA LYS A 258 5.67 -23.38 9.15
C LYS A 258 4.84 -23.31 10.43
N GLU A 259 5.40 -22.83 11.53
CA GLU A 259 4.67 -22.59 12.78
C GLU A 259 3.53 -21.59 12.57
N LEU A 260 3.76 -20.52 11.80
CA LEU A 260 2.73 -19.58 11.43
C LEU A 260 1.61 -20.25 10.62
N LYS A 261 1.96 -21.07 9.61
CA LYS A 261 1.00 -21.84 8.79
C LYS A 261 0.11 -22.74 9.65
N ASP A 262 0.71 -23.49 10.58
CA ASP A 262 -0.01 -24.43 11.44
C ASP A 262 -0.97 -23.72 12.40
N SER A 263 -0.66 -22.47 12.80
CA SER A 263 -1.49 -21.64 13.68
C SER A 263 -2.44 -20.70 12.93
N LEU A 264 -2.28 -20.54 11.61
CA LEU A 264 -2.98 -19.55 10.82
C LEU A 264 -4.45 -19.91 10.61
N ASN A 265 -5.30 -19.02 11.03
CA ASN A 265 -6.73 -19.04 10.76
C ASN A 265 -7.26 -17.60 10.78
N LYS A 266 -8.50 -17.41 10.34
CA LYS A 266 -9.13 -16.08 10.26
C LYS A 266 -9.08 -15.31 11.59
N SER A 267 -9.25 -16.00 12.71
CA SER A 267 -9.16 -15.37 14.04
C SER A 267 -7.73 -14.96 14.39
N THR A 268 -6.74 -15.76 14.00
CA THR A 268 -5.31 -15.45 14.25
C THR A 268 -4.87 -14.24 13.44
N VAL A 269 -5.21 -14.14 12.16
CA VAL A 269 -4.92 -12.97 11.32
C VAL A 269 -5.54 -11.72 11.92
N ARG A 270 -6.79 -11.77 12.36
CA ARG A 270 -7.47 -10.64 13.00
C ARG A 270 -6.80 -10.22 14.31
N LYS A 271 -6.35 -11.17 15.13
CA LYS A 271 -5.60 -10.88 16.36
C LYS A 271 -4.26 -10.22 16.05
N LEU A 272 -3.54 -10.71 15.03
CA LEU A 272 -2.29 -10.12 14.56
C LEU A 272 -2.50 -8.67 14.11
N LEU A 273 -3.49 -8.41 13.27
CA LEU A 273 -3.83 -7.05 12.83
C LEU A 273 -4.17 -6.14 14.01
N LYS A 274 -4.96 -6.62 14.97
CA LYS A 274 -5.31 -5.86 16.15
C LYS A 274 -4.09 -5.53 17.03
N SER A 275 -3.18 -6.48 17.21
CA SER A 275 -1.95 -6.27 17.99
C SER A 275 -0.96 -5.33 17.29
N THR A 276 -0.98 -5.26 15.96
CA THR A 276 -0.10 -4.40 15.16
C THR A 276 -0.71 -3.03 14.85
N GLN A 277 -1.99 -2.82 15.14
CA GLN A 277 -2.72 -1.61 14.74
C GLN A 277 -2.09 -0.30 15.26
N GLY A 278 -1.65 -0.27 16.51
CA GLY A 278 -0.96 0.88 17.08
C GLY A 278 0.31 1.23 16.32
N HIS A 279 1.15 0.22 16.06
CA HIS A 279 2.41 0.37 15.32
C HIS A 279 2.19 0.72 13.85
N LEU A 280 1.14 0.19 13.22
CA LEU A 280 0.78 0.59 11.86
C LEU A 280 0.34 2.05 11.78
N LYS A 281 -0.31 2.57 12.82
CA LYS A 281 -0.68 3.98 12.93
C LYS A 281 0.56 4.87 13.08
N GLU A 282 1.54 4.45 13.86
CA GLU A 282 2.84 5.13 14.02
C GLU A 282 3.60 5.19 12.69
N LEU A 283 3.66 4.07 11.93
CA LEU A 283 4.22 4.05 10.57
C LEU A 283 3.53 5.05 9.62
N SER A 284 2.22 5.21 9.76
CA SER A 284 1.45 6.18 8.99
C SER A 284 1.83 7.62 9.34
N MET A 285 2.06 7.91 10.60
CA MET A 285 2.46 9.24 11.06
C MET A 285 3.86 9.62 10.57
N GLU A 286 4.82 8.69 10.59
CA GLU A 286 6.16 8.93 10.03
C GLU A 286 6.11 9.23 8.53
N ASP A 287 5.32 8.48 7.75
CA ASP A 287 5.09 8.74 6.34
C ASP A 287 4.44 10.11 6.08
N LYS A 288 3.56 10.57 6.98
CA LYS A 288 2.92 11.90 6.88
C LYS A 288 3.90 13.02 7.22
N VAL A 289 4.72 12.85 8.24
CA VAL A 289 5.76 13.82 8.61
C VAL A 289 6.76 14.00 7.47
N ASP A 290 7.22 12.91 6.86
CA ASP A 290 8.10 12.97 5.69
C ASP A 290 7.44 13.69 4.51
N LYS A 291 6.14 13.45 4.25
CA LYS A 291 5.39 14.11 3.17
C LYS A 291 5.05 15.57 3.48
N THR A 292 4.76 15.89 4.73
CA THR A 292 4.44 17.26 5.17
C THR A 292 5.69 18.13 5.15
N ASN A 293 6.83 17.58 5.59
CA ASN A 293 8.11 18.27 5.49
C ASN A 293 8.55 18.52 4.04
N MET A 294 8.18 17.62 3.10
CA MET A 294 8.38 17.84 1.67
C MET A 294 7.45 18.94 1.08
N SER A 295 6.24 19.10 1.62
CA SER A 295 5.28 20.10 1.12
C SER A 295 5.49 21.49 1.71
N ILE A 296 5.93 21.61 2.96
CA ILE A 296 6.24 22.90 3.61
C ILE A 296 7.47 23.56 2.96
N LYS A 297 8.46 22.76 2.53
CA LYS A 297 9.66 23.29 1.83
C LYS A 297 9.43 23.68 0.36
N LYS A 298 8.25 23.45 -0.21
CA LYS A 298 7.87 23.91 -1.56
C LYS A 298 7.06 25.21 -1.55
N GLY A 299 6.75 25.76 -0.39
CA GLY A 299 5.97 26.98 -0.18
C GLY A 299 6.81 28.21 0.25
N GLU A 300 8.15 28.12 0.23
CA GLU A 300 9.08 29.26 0.44
C GLU A 300 9.86 29.57 -0.84
#